data_1e259a563d9c40953e24e5452fe4ee83
#
_entry.id   1e259a563d9c40953e24e5452fe4ee83
#
_cell.length_a   1.000
_cell.length_b   1.000
_cell.length_c   1.000
_cell.angle_alpha   90.00
_cell.angle_beta   90.00
_cell.angle_gamma   90.00
#
_symmetry.space_group_name_H-M   'P 1'
#
loop_
_entity.id
_entity.type
_entity.pdbx_description
1 polymer ?
#
loop_
_entity_poly.entity_id
_entity_poly.type
_entity_poly.pdbx_seq_one_letter_code
_entity_poly.pdbx_strand_id
1 'polypeptide(L)'
;VEVETNIVSVERVLEYARLPSEAPEIIHRSRPPVSWPSRGEVQFNNYSARYREGLDLVLKNINLDIKSHEKIGVVGRTGAGKSSLTLALFRIIEPATGNICLDGLNTSTIGLLDLRRRLAIIPQDAALFEGTIRDNLDPGHVHDDTELWSVLGTLSHWLLCGIATVVAPAFTMMPLLCCQRVLDCVVCSGLYDVVQG
;
A
#
# COMPACT_ATOMS: atom_id res chain seq x y z
N VAL A 1 -11.41 41.27 -22.93
CA VAL A 1 -12.09 40.35 -22.01
C VAL A 1 -11.84 38.90 -22.43
N GLU A 2 -12.14 38.46 -23.68
CA GLU A 2 -11.90 37.07 -24.11
C GLU A 2 -10.40 36.66 -24.06
N VAL A 3 -9.52 37.55 -24.49
CA VAL A 3 -8.06 37.32 -24.48
C VAL A 3 -7.55 37.15 -23.05
N GLU A 4 -8.00 37.92 -22.11
CA GLU A 4 -7.61 37.83 -20.70
C GLU A 4 -8.08 36.50 -20.08
N THR A 5 -9.31 36.08 -20.39
CA THR A 5 -9.85 34.78 -19.91
C THR A 5 -9.06 33.61 -20.47
N ASN A 6 -8.66 33.66 -21.73
CA ASN A 6 -7.85 32.63 -22.37
C ASN A 6 -6.41 32.59 -21.80
N ILE A 7 -5.82 33.74 -21.45
CA ILE A 7 -4.50 33.81 -20.82
C ILE A 7 -4.53 33.11 -19.45
N VAL A 8 -5.55 33.35 -18.62
CA VAL A 8 -5.70 32.66 -17.32
C VAL A 8 -5.79 31.16 -17.49
N SER A 9 -6.46 30.67 -18.54
CA SER A 9 -6.52 29.24 -18.82
C SER A 9 -5.15 28.66 -19.19
N VAL A 10 -4.36 29.38 -19.97
CA VAL A 10 -2.98 29.00 -20.32
C VAL A 10 -2.08 29.01 -19.08
N GLU A 11 -2.19 30.00 -18.21
CA GLU A 11 -1.44 30.03 -16.95
C GLU A 11 -1.72 28.83 -16.07
N ARG A 12 -3.00 28.42 -15.92
CA ARG A 12 -3.37 27.23 -15.17
C ARG A 12 -2.79 25.95 -15.79
N VAL A 13 -2.85 25.82 -17.11
CA VAL A 13 -2.24 24.67 -17.80
C VAL A 13 -0.73 24.62 -17.56
N LEU A 14 -0.05 25.76 -17.63
CA LEU A 14 1.37 25.85 -17.34
C LEU A 14 1.70 25.54 -15.88
N GLU A 15 0.87 25.99 -14.95
CA GLU A 15 1.01 25.65 -13.52
C GLU A 15 0.91 24.13 -13.31
N TYR A 16 -0.11 23.48 -13.86
CA TYR A 16 -0.25 22.02 -13.78
C TYR A 16 0.90 21.28 -14.46
N ALA A 17 1.39 21.77 -15.60
CA ALA A 17 2.52 21.16 -16.30
C ALA A 17 3.85 21.26 -15.52
N ARG A 18 3.95 22.19 -14.57
CA ARG A 18 5.13 22.41 -13.73
C ARG A 18 5.05 21.74 -12.37
N LEU A 19 3.96 21.04 -12.07
CA LEU A 19 3.85 20.30 -10.81
C LEU A 19 4.99 19.27 -10.71
N PRO A 20 5.62 19.15 -9.53
CA PRO A 20 6.63 18.13 -9.31
C PRO A 20 6.01 16.74 -9.47
N SER A 21 6.61 15.91 -10.31
CA SER A 21 6.21 14.52 -10.45
C SER A 21 6.70 13.67 -9.28
N GLU A 22 6.08 12.51 -9.07
CA GLU A 22 6.58 11.49 -8.15
C GLU A 22 8.00 11.03 -8.56
N ALA A 23 8.64 10.29 -7.65
CA ALA A 23 9.90 9.63 -7.95
C ALA A 23 9.78 8.68 -9.16
N PRO A 24 10.88 8.38 -9.87
CA PRO A 24 10.85 7.54 -11.07
C PRO A 24 10.23 6.17 -10.80
N GLU A 25 9.39 5.71 -11.72
CA GLU A 25 8.79 4.38 -11.67
C GLU A 25 9.86 3.27 -11.66
N ILE A 26 10.87 3.40 -12.49
CA ILE A 26 11.96 2.43 -12.65
C ILE A 26 13.30 3.14 -12.58
N ILE A 27 14.19 2.66 -11.73
CA ILE A 27 15.57 3.10 -11.63
C ILE A 27 16.47 1.95 -12.11
N HIS A 28 16.88 1.97 -13.38
CA HIS A 28 17.62 0.87 -14.00
C HIS A 28 18.91 0.48 -13.27
N ARG A 29 19.59 1.45 -12.62
CA ARG A 29 20.85 1.21 -11.90
C ARG A 29 20.66 0.62 -10.51
N SER A 30 19.44 0.66 -9.97
CA SER A 30 19.12 0.26 -8.60
C SER A 30 17.91 -0.69 -8.55
N ARG A 31 17.78 -1.55 -9.57
CA ARG A 31 16.72 -2.56 -9.55
C ARG A 31 17.05 -3.65 -8.55
N PRO A 32 16.11 -3.99 -7.67
CA PRO A 32 16.27 -5.11 -6.76
C PRO A 32 16.31 -6.43 -7.55
N PRO A 33 16.95 -7.49 -7.01
CA PRO A 33 16.90 -8.81 -7.61
C PRO A 33 15.47 -9.34 -7.70
N VAL A 34 15.19 -10.24 -8.64
CA VAL A 34 13.85 -10.78 -8.90
C VAL A 34 13.25 -11.46 -7.66
N SER A 35 14.09 -12.08 -6.83
CA SER A 35 13.71 -12.71 -5.57
C SER A 35 13.48 -11.75 -4.40
N TRP A 36 13.73 -10.46 -4.58
CA TRP A 36 13.49 -9.45 -3.55
C TRP A 36 12.01 -9.05 -3.49
N PRO A 37 11.45 -8.81 -2.30
CA PRO A 37 11.96 -9.14 -0.97
C PRO A 37 11.85 -10.65 -0.71
N SER A 38 12.85 -11.24 -0.04
CA SER A 38 12.89 -12.68 0.23
C SER A 38 12.40 -13.05 1.62
N ARG A 39 12.59 -12.14 2.58
CA ARG A 39 12.23 -12.34 4.00
C ARG A 39 11.14 -11.38 4.47
N GLY A 40 11.03 -10.23 3.84
CA GLY A 40 10.07 -9.19 4.18
C GLY A 40 10.36 -8.52 5.53
N GLU A 41 11.61 -8.35 5.88
CA GLU A 41 12.02 -7.55 7.04
C GLU A 41 11.87 -6.07 6.73
N VAL A 42 11.21 -5.32 7.62
CA VAL A 42 11.00 -3.88 7.45
C VAL A 42 11.63 -3.12 8.62
N GLN A 43 12.45 -2.12 8.30
CA GLN A 43 13.11 -1.28 9.27
C GLN A 43 12.81 0.19 9.00
N PHE A 44 12.30 0.87 10.00
CA PHE A 44 12.17 2.33 10.02
C PHE A 44 13.30 2.90 10.85
N ASN A 45 14.13 3.75 10.25
CA ASN A 45 15.29 4.34 10.88
C ASN A 45 15.09 5.86 11.02
N ASN A 46 14.77 6.33 12.23
CA ASN A 46 14.53 7.74 12.55
C ASN A 46 13.57 8.40 11.53
N TYR A 47 12.57 7.64 11.10
CA TYR A 47 11.68 8.04 10.03
C TYR A 47 10.71 9.13 10.49
N SER A 48 10.69 10.23 9.76
CA SER A 48 9.70 11.31 9.97
C SER A 48 9.12 11.71 8.63
N ALA A 49 7.82 11.96 8.58
CA ALA A 49 7.12 12.34 7.35
C ALA A 49 6.06 13.40 7.60
N ARG A 50 5.79 14.18 6.56
CA ARG A 50 4.72 15.18 6.47
C ARG A 50 4.01 15.05 5.14
N TYR A 51 2.75 15.45 5.07
CA TYR A 51 1.99 15.39 3.82
C TYR A 51 2.44 16.42 2.78
N ARG A 52 2.86 17.60 3.23
CA ARG A 52 3.32 18.70 2.38
C ARG A 52 4.39 19.49 3.10
N GLU A 53 5.26 20.13 2.36
CA GLU A 53 6.18 21.11 2.90
C GLU A 53 5.43 22.23 3.63
N GLY A 54 5.93 22.63 4.77
CA GLY A 54 5.31 23.65 5.62
C GLY A 54 4.26 23.13 6.60
N LEU A 55 3.79 21.86 6.49
CA LEU A 55 2.92 21.24 7.48
C LEU A 55 3.72 20.54 8.59
N ASP A 56 3.06 20.36 9.73
CA ASP A 56 3.61 19.59 10.84
C ASP A 56 3.89 18.13 10.47
N LEU A 57 4.87 17.55 11.15
CA LEU A 57 5.21 16.13 10.99
C LEU A 57 4.06 15.27 11.51
N VAL A 58 3.55 14.40 10.66
CA VAL A 58 2.52 13.39 11.01
C VAL A 58 3.18 12.15 11.63
N LEU A 59 4.31 11.73 11.08
CA LEU A 59 5.16 10.71 11.67
C LEU A 59 6.40 11.39 12.22
N LYS A 60 6.78 11.08 13.47
CA LYS A 60 7.85 11.74 14.19
C LYS A 60 8.83 10.71 14.72
N ASN A 61 10.02 10.68 14.15
CA ASN A 61 11.15 9.88 14.62
C ASN A 61 10.79 8.41 14.92
N ILE A 62 10.14 7.77 13.99
CA ILE A 62 9.74 6.36 14.10
C ILE A 62 10.97 5.49 13.96
N ASN A 63 11.18 4.64 14.96
CA ASN A 63 12.18 3.59 14.95
C ASN A 63 11.46 2.28 15.21
N LEU A 64 11.42 1.41 14.20
CA LEU A 64 10.70 0.15 14.25
C LEU A 64 11.49 -0.89 13.45
N ASP A 65 11.66 -2.06 14.02
CA ASP A 65 12.30 -3.21 13.40
C ASP A 65 11.31 -4.37 13.39
N ILE A 66 10.82 -4.70 12.18
CA ILE A 66 9.86 -5.77 11.93
C ILE A 66 10.62 -6.95 11.33
N LYS A 67 10.59 -8.06 12.02
CA LYS A 67 11.26 -9.28 11.58
C LYS A 67 10.45 -10.03 10.53
N SER A 68 11.13 -10.91 9.82
CA SER A 68 10.50 -11.82 8.86
C SER A 68 9.32 -12.58 9.49
N HIS A 69 8.19 -12.64 8.77
CA HIS A 69 6.95 -13.31 9.18
C HIS A 69 6.31 -12.78 10.48
N GLU A 70 6.75 -11.64 10.98
CA GLU A 70 6.18 -11.03 12.17
C GLU A 70 4.83 -10.35 11.86
N LYS A 71 3.84 -10.53 12.74
CA LYS A 71 2.55 -9.86 12.68
C LYS A 71 2.52 -8.73 13.67
N ILE A 72 2.30 -7.51 13.19
CA ILE A 72 2.30 -6.30 14.02
C ILE A 72 0.94 -5.66 14.04
N GLY A 73 0.42 -5.41 15.24
CA GLY A 73 -0.77 -4.61 15.46
C GLY A 73 -0.42 -3.17 15.77
N VAL A 74 -0.93 -2.22 14.99
CA VAL A 74 -0.75 -0.78 15.22
C VAL A 74 -2.02 -0.22 15.85
N VAL A 75 -1.94 0.20 17.10
CA VAL A 75 -3.08 0.73 17.87
C VAL A 75 -2.90 2.22 18.10
N GLY A 76 -3.96 2.98 17.98
CA GLY A 76 -3.92 4.43 18.24
C GLY A 76 -5.27 5.08 17.94
N ARG A 77 -5.47 6.30 18.44
CA ARG A 77 -6.66 7.10 18.19
C ARG A 77 -6.76 7.49 16.70
N THR A 78 -7.96 7.83 16.25
CA THR A 78 -8.15 8.43 14.91
C THR A 78 -7.25 9.67 14.77
N GLY A 79 -6.55 9.78 13.65
CA GLY A 79 -5.58 10.87 13.43
C GLY A 79 -4.18 10.65 14.02
N ALA A 80 -3.92 9.53 14.72
CA ALA A 80 -2.60 9.24 15.32
C ALA A 80 -1.51 8.84 14.31
N GLY A 81 -1.79 8.85 13.00
CA GLY A 81 -0.81 8.54 11.96
C GLY A 81 -0.75 7.07 11.54
N LYS A 82 -1.68 6.20 11.97
CA LYS A 82 -1.69 4.77 11.59
C LYS A 82 -1.71 4.56 10.08
N SER A 83 -2.68 5.15 9.40
CA SER A 83 -2.77 5.09 7.93
C SER A 83 -1.59 5.78 7.24
N SER A 84 -1.02 6.81 7.86
CA SER A 84 0.17 7.50 7.34
C SER A 84 1.40 6.60 7.33
N LEU A 85 1.50 5.64 8.25
CA LEU A 85 2.57 4.65 8.27
C LEU A 85 2.52 3.75 7.03
N THR A 86 1.32 3.30 6.66
CA THR A 86 1.10 2.52 5.43
C THR A 86 1.43 3.35 4.18
N LEU A 87 0.95 4.60 4.13
CA LEU A 87 1.25 5.50 3.01
C LEU A 87 2.76 5.78 2.87
N ALA A 88 3.48 5.86 3.99
CA ALA A 88 4.93 6.01 4.01
C ALA A 88 5.63 4.77 3.45
N LEU A 89 5.18 3.57 3.79
CA LEU A 89 5.75 2.32 3.28
C LEU A 89 5.60 2.20 1.75
N PHE A 90 4.45 2.62 1.21
CA PHE A 90 4.20 2.67 -0.24
C PHE A 90 4.86 3.87 -0.94
N ARG A 91 5.58 4.72 -0.20
CA ARG A 91 6.15 5.96 -0.72
C ARG A 91 5.12 6.85 -1.43
N ILE A 92 3.92 6.93 -0.90
CA ILE A 92 2.93 7.95 -1.28
C ILE A 92 3.28 9.26 -0.54
N ILE A 93 3.85 9.12 0.66
CA ILE A 93 4.42 10.22 1.43
C ILE A 93 5.94 10.00 1.51
N GLU A 94 6.70 10.93 0.97
CA GLU A 94 8.17 10.85 1.02
C GLU A 94 8.71 11.25 2.40
N PRO A 95 9.87 10.70 2.82
CA PRO A 95 10.46 11.02 4.10
C PRO A 95 10.91 12.49 4.18
N ALA A 96 10.60 13.14 5.29
CA ALA A 96 11.23 14.41 5.66
C ALA A 96 12.62 14.18 6.27
N THR A 97 12.75 13.10 7.06
CA THR A 97 14.02 12.62 7.60
C THR A 97 13.98 11.10 7.79
N GLY A 98 15.15 10.48 7.86
CA GLY A 98 15.28 9.04 8.03
C GLY A 98 14.99 8.25 6.76
N ASN A 99 14.87 6.94 6.90
CA ASN A 99 14.61 6.04 5.78
C ASN A 99 13.85 4.78 6.22
N ILE A 100 13.26 4.11 5.24
CA ILE A 100 12.65 2.79 5.40
C ILE A 100 13.49 1.81 4.60
N CYS A 101 13.88 0.70 5.23
CA CYS A 101 14.57 -0.39 4.57
C CYS A 101 13.66 -1.61 4.50
N LEU A 102 13.63 -2.28 3.35
CA LEU A 102 12.93 -3.55 3.14
C LEU A 102 13.97 -4.60 2.72
N ASP A 103 14.13 -5.65 3.52
CA ASP A 103 15.21 -6.64 3.38
C ASP A 103 16.61 -6.01 3.19
N GLY A 104 16.90 -4.98 3.97
CA GLY A 104 18.18 -4.25 3.93
C GLY A 104 18.33 -3.25 2.77
N LEU A 105 17.41 -3.19 1.82
CA LEU A 105 17.41 -2.19 0.74
C LEU A 105 16.60 -0.96 1.15
N ASN A 106 17.21 0.21 1.00
CA ASN A 106 16.50 1.47 1.23
C ASN A 106 15.45 1.70 0.14
N THR A 107 14.19 1.83 0.56
CA THR A 107 13.06 2.02 -0.36
C THR A 107 13.16 3.29 -1.19
N SER A 108 13.86 4.33 -0.70
CA SER A 108 14.06 5.59 -1.44
C SER A 108 14.99 5.44 -2.66
N THR A 109 15.81 4.40 -2.71
CA THR A 109 16.78 4.19 -3.80
C THR A 109 16.26 3.32 -4.94
N ILE A 110 15.10 2.68 -4.77
CA ILE A 110 14.48 1.81 -5.77
C ILE A 110 13.32 2.51 -6.48
N GLY A 111 12.97 2.03 -7.66
CA GLY A 111 11.84 2.55 -8.43
C GLY A 111 10.50 2.27 -7.75
N LEU A 112 9.54 3.20 -7.90
CA LEU A 112 8.22 3.07 -7.28
C LEU A 112 7.47 1.82 -7.77
N LEU A 113 7.60 1.47 -9.05
CA LEU A 113 6.97 0.29 -9.62
C LEU A 113 7.53 -1.00 -9.02
N ASP A 114 8.86 -1.07 -8.87
CA ASP A 114 9.53 -2.24 -8.30
C ASP A 114 9.17 -2.41 -6.81
N LEU A 115 8.97 -1.32 -6.06
CA LEU A 115 8.53 -1.34 -4.67
C LEU A 115 7.06 -1.73 -4.55
N ARG A 116 6.16 -0.96 -5.21
CA ARG A 116 4.70 -1.09 -5.05
C ARG A 116 4.17 -2.44 -5.52
N ARG A 117 4.82 -3.10 -6.50
CA ARG A 117 4.46 -4.46 -6.93
C ARG A 117 4.73 -5.55 -5.90
N ARG A 118 5.59 -5.26 -4.92
CA ARG A 118 5.98 -6.22 -3.85
C ARG A 118 5.21 -6.02 -2.56
N LEU A 119 4.45 -4.94 -2.48
CA LEU A 119 3.61 -4.61 -1.33
C LEU A 119 2.15 -4.75 -1.73
N ALA A 120 1.32 -5.26 -0.83
CA ALA A 120 -0.11 -5.27 -1.00
C ALA A 120 -0.76 -4.49 0.15
N ILE A 121 -1.87 -3.83 -0.12
CA ILE A 121 -2.67 -3.09 0.85
C ILE A 121 -4.12 -3.52 0.72
N ILE A 122 -4.77 -3.71 1.84
CA ILE A 122 -6.22 -3.91 1.88
C ILE A 122 -6.81 -2.58 2.36
N PRO A 123 -7.49 -1.84 1.48
CA PRO A 123 -8.12 -0.58 1.88
C PRO A 123 -9.29 -0.83 2.82
N GLN A 124 -9.56 0.12 3.70
CA GLN A 124 -10.69 0.04 4.64
C GLN A 124 -12.04 0.00 3.90
N ASP A 125 -12.17 0.78 2.83
CA ASP A 125 -13.35 0.78 1.97
C ASP A 125 -13.03 -0.02 0.69
N ALA A 126 -13.77 -1.10 0.47
CA ALA A 126 -13.63 -1.90 -0.75
C ALA A 126 -14.23 -1.12 -1.93
N ALA A 127 -13.39 -0.66 -2.83
CA ALA A 127 -13.82 -0.07 -4.09
C ALA A 127 -14.02 -1.18 -5.12
N LEU A 128 -15.27 -1.37 -5.55
CA LEU A 128 -15.60 -2.25 -6.67
C LEU A 128 -15.72 -1.40 -7.93
N PHE A 129 -15.10 -1.86 -9.02
CA PHE A 129 -15.23 -1.26 -10.33
C PHE A 129 -16.47 -1.80 -11.04
N GLU A 130 -17.09 -0.96 -11.89
CA GLU A 130 -18.16 -1.39 -12.76
C GLU A 130 -17.60 -2.42 -13.75
N GLY A 131 -18.20 -3.64 -13.76
CA GLY A 131 -17.74 -4.75 -14.58
C GLY A 131 -18.13 -6.09 -13.98
N THR A 132 -17.50 -7.15 -14.45
CA THR A 132 -17.73 -8.50 -13.96
C THR A 132 -16.98 -8.76 -12.65
N ILE A 133 -17.35 -9.83 -11.94
CA ILE A 133 -16.59 -10.30 -10.76
C ILE A 133 -15.15 -10.61 -11.16
N ARG A 134 -14.94 -11.20 -12.34
CA ARG A 134 -13.61 -11.49 -12.85
C ARG A 134 -12.75 -10.24 -13.01
N ASP A 135 -13.31 -9.17 -13.59
CA ASP A 135 -12.58 -7.90 -13.79
C ASP A 135 -12.18 -7.27 -12.45
N ASN A 136 -13.01 -7.47 -11.43
CA ASN A 136 -12.71 -6.98 -10.07
C ASN A 136 -11.66 -7.85 -9.34
N LEU A 137 -11.61 -9.16 -9.62
CA LEU A 137 -10.64 -10.07 -9.01
C LEU A 137 -9.27 -10.00 -9.70
N ASP A 138 -9.24 -9.86 -11.01
CA ASP A 138 -8.02 -9.80 -11.81
C ASP A 138 -8.14 -8.73 -12.90
N PRO A 139 -8.03 -7.44 -12.54
CA PRO A 139 -8.13 -6.34 -13.51
C PRO A 139 -7.01 -6.35 -14.55
N GLY A 140 -5.93 -7.06 -14.29
CA GLY A 140 -4.81 -7.23 -15.23
C GLY A 140 -4.96 -8.40 -16.19
N HIS A 141 -5.98 -9.25 -16.01
CA HIS A 141 -6.17 -10.50 -16.77
C HIS A 141 -4.90 -11.38 -16.85
N VAL A 142 -4.17 -11.44 -15.75
CA VAL A 142 -2.89 -12.16 -15.66
C VAL A 142 -3.09 -13.63 -15.27
N HIS A 143 -4.19 -13.93 -14.57
CA HIS A 143 -4.46 -15.26 -14.00
C HIS A 143 -5.55 -16.00 -14.76
N ASP A 144 -5.43 -17.34 -14.81
CA ASP A 144 -6.42 -18.22 -15.40
C ASP A 144 -7.62 -18.45 -14.46
N ASP A 145 -8.77 -18.77 -15.03
CA ASP A 145 -10.01 -19.05 -14.27
C ASP A 145 -9.82 -20.16 -13.24
N THR A 146 -9.01 -21.17 -13.57
CA THR A 146 -8.72 -22.29 -12.66
C THR A 146 -8.01 -21.82 -11.41
N GLU A 147 -7.06 -20.88 -11.55
CA GLU A 147 -6.35 -20.28 -10.41
C GLU A 147 -7.32 -19.44 -9.56
N LEU A 148 -8.16 -18.62 -10.20
CA LEU A 148 -9.14 -17.80 -9.50
C LEU A 148 -10.13 -18.64 -8.71
N TRP A 149 -10.67 -19.71 -9.30
CA TRP A 149 -11.55 -20.63 -8.59
C TRP A 149 -10.88 -21.38 -7.45
N SER A 150 -9.63 -21.79 -7.63
CA SER A 150 -8.85 -22.44 -6.56
C SER A 150 -8.71 -21.53 -5.35
N VAL A 151 -8.41 -20.26 -5.58
CA VAL A 151 -8.25 -19.28 -4.51
C VAL A 151 -9.58 -18.97 -3.84
N LEU A 152 -10.67 -18.80 -4.61
CA LEU A 152 -12.03 -18.62 -4.07
C LEU A 152 -12.47 -19.83 -3.22
N GLY A 153 -12.16 -21.04 -3.67
CA GLY A 153 -12.42 -22.27 -2.92
C GLY A 153 -11.69 -22.30 -1.57
N THR A 154 -10.44 -21.89 -1.54
CA THR A 154 -9.66 -21.82 -0.30
C THR A 154 -10.27 -20.83 0.69
N LEU A 155 -10.74 -19.68 0.23
CA LEU A 155 -11.39 -18.68 1.10
C LEU A 155 -12.74 -19.15 1.63
N SER A 156 -13.57 -19.79 0.82
CA SER A 156 -14.85 -20.34 1.26
C SER A 156 -14.66 -21.36 2.39
N HIS A 157 -13.60 -22.16 2.32
CA HIS A 157 -13.24 -23.10 3.38
C HIS A 157 -12.81 -22.38 4.68
N TRP A 158 -12.04 -21.29 4.59
CA TRP A 158 -11.66 -20.47 5.75
C TRP A 158 -12.84 -19.74 6.36
N LEU A 159 -13.75 -19.22 5.56
CA LEU A 159 -15.00 -18.59 6.01
C LEU A 159 -15.88 -19.59 6.75
N LEU A 160 -16.04 -20.81 6.25
CA LEU A 160 -16.81 -21.86 6.91
C LEU A 160 -16.16 -22.34 8.22
N CYS A 161 -14.84 -22.42 8.29
CA CYS A 161 -14.11 -22.74 9.53
C CYS A 161 -14.11 -21.58 10.54
N GLY A 162 -14.10 -20.32 10.08
CA GLY A 162 -14.09 -19.14 10.96
C GLY A 162 -15.46 -18.73 11.49
N ILE A 163 -16.55 -19.05 10.77
CA ILE A 163 -17.94 -18.73 11.18
C ILE A 163 -18.38 -19.55 12.40
N ALA A 164 -17.69 -20.64 12.74
CA ALA A 164 -18.00 -21.39 13.97
C ALA A 164 -17.68 -20.63 15.27
N THR A 165 -17.03 -19.48 15.22
CA THR A 165 -16.57 -18.79 16.44
C THR A 165 -17.03 -17.34 16.62
N VAL A 166 -17.52 -16.64 15.59
CA VAL A 166 -17.99 -15.24 15.76
C VAL A 166 -19.16 -14.93 14.84
N VAL A 167 -20.34 -14.81 15.41
CA VAL A 167 -21.49 -14.18 14.75
C VAL A 167 -21.26 -12.68 14.72
N ALA A 168 -20.86 -12.14 13.59
CA ALA A 168 -20.87 -10.71 13.32
C ALA A 168 -21.25 -10.44 11.86
N PRO A 169 -21.96 -9.34 11.56
CA PRO A 169 -22.70 -9.16 10.33
C PRO A 169 -21.81 -9.12 9.11
N ALA A 170 -22.22 -9.93 8.16
CA ALA A 170 -21.62 -10.16 6.86
C ALA A 170 -21.57 -8.92 5.98
N PHE A 171 -20.73 -8.98 4.97
CA PHE A 171 -20.66 -8.21 3.73
C PHE A 171 -19.47 -7.30 3.47
N THR A 172 -18.36 -7.43 4.16
CA THR A 172 -17.16 -6.62 3.84
C THR A 172 -15.89 -7.46 3.61
N MET A 173 -15.98 -8.63 2.98
CA MET A 173 -14.78 -9.48 2.82
C MET A 173 -14.60 -10.03 1.40
N MET A 174 -14.33 -9.16 0.45
CA MET A 174 -14.03 -9.66 -0.89
C MET A 174 -12.70 -9.24 -1.55
N PRO A 175 -11.75 -8.59 -0.91
CA PRO A 175 -10.44 -8.35 -1.55
C PRO A 175 -9.28 -9.21 -1.04
N LEU A 176 -9.52 -10.27 -0.25
CA LEU A 176 -8.44 -11.03 0.40
C LEU A 176 -7.67 -11.99 -0.52
N LEU A 177 -8.05 -12.09 -1.79
CA LEU A 177 -7.67 -13.22 -2.63
C LEU A 177 -6.46 -13.01 -3.51
N CYS A 178 -6.09 -11.80 -3.77
CA CYS A 178 -4.86 -11.53 -4.51
C CYS A 178 -3.59 -11.71 -3.65
N CYS A 179 -3.77 -11.95 -2.35
CA CYS A 179 -2.67 -11.97 -1.38
C CYS A 179 -1.98 -13.32 -1.19
N GLN A 180 -2.52 -14.45 -1.63
CA GLN A 180 -1.96 -15.74 -1.19
C GLN A 180 -0.67 -16.17 -1.91
N ARG A 181 -0.39 -15.64 -3.10
CA ARG A 181 0.96 -15.72 -3.72
C ARG A 181 1.88 -14.55 -3.36
N VAL A 182 1.32 -13.50 -2.77
CA VAL A 182 2.05 -12.33 -2.26
C VAL A 182 2.28 -12.44 -0.75
N LEU A 183 1.66 -13.44 -0.10
CA LEU A 183 1.78 -13.72 1.35
C LEU A 183 3.17 -14.22 1.80
N ASP A 184 4.06 -14.52 0.89
CA ASP A 184 5.47 -14.66 1.22
C ASP A 184 6.16 -13.31 1.47
N CYS A 185 5.49 -12.20 1.17
CA CYS A 185 6.00 -10.88 1.46
C CYS A 185 5.21 -10.25 2.63
N VAL A 186 5.80 -10.33 3.75
CA VAL A 186 5.44 -10.16 5.15
C VAL A 186 4.66 -8.91 5.57
N VAL A 187 4.39 -7.96 4.71
CA VAL A 187 3.78 -6.71 5.15
C VAL A 187 2.25 -6.75 5.21
N CYS A 188 1.62 -7.73 4.57
CA CYS A 188 0.15 -7.77 4.53
C CYS A 188 -0.54 -8.54 5.65
N SER A 189 0.17 -9.35 6.41
CA SER A 189 -0.51 -10.22 7.38
C SER A 189 -0.62 -9.65 8.81
N GLY A 190 -0.26 -8.39 9.04
CA GLY A 190 -0.13 -7.91 10.42
C GLY A 190 -0.64 -6.52 10.76
N LEU A 191 -0.92 -5.66 9.81
CA LEU A 191 -1.50 -4.34 10.13
C LEU A 191 -3.04 -4.44 10.23
N TYR A 192 -3.53 -4.99 11.34
CA TYR A 192 -4.94 -4.87 11.70
C TYR A 192 -5.16 -3.56 12.45
N ASP A 193 -5.93 -2.65 11.88
CA ASP A 193 -6.57 -1.60 12.67
C ASP A 193 -7.64 -2.26 13.54
N VAL A 194 -7.32 -2.59 14.77
CA VAL A 194 -8.34 -2.92 15.77
C VAL A 194 -8.95 -1.60 16.23
N VAL A 195 -9.95 -1.15 15.49
CA VAL A 195 -10.83 -0.09 15.95
C VAL A 195 -11.80 -0.73 16.93
N GLN A 196 -11.54 -0.63 18.23
CA GLN A 196 -12.60 -0.68 19.23
C GLN A 196 -13.05 0.75 19.49
N GLY A 197 -14.33 0.97 19.26
CA GLY A 197 -15.05 2.21 19.40
C GLY A 197 -15.06 2.83 20.81
#